data_f2b2af4d08b949cee5e53ebe6b357ae6
#
_entry.id   f2b2af4d08b949cee5e53ebe6b357ae6
#
_cell.length_a   1.000
_cell.length_b   1.000
_cell.length_c   1.000
_cell.angle_alpha   90.00
_cell.angle_beta   90.00
_cell.angle_gamma   90.00
#
_symmetry.space_group_name_H-M   'P 1'
#
loop_
_entity.id
_entity.type
_entity.pdbx_description
1 polymer ?
#
loop_
_entity_poly.entity_id
_entity_poly.type
_entity_poly.pdbx_seq_one_letter_code
_entity_poly.pdbx_strand_id
1 'polypeptide(L)'
;MLVSPLARPNGQEDIIPQTFRALQEVFGPNNFRAVLFSGNPEDIKDADLVLGSTGTYLRMPNKGLRDLATVASDLHPDPNKAEGSLFVTLKSRNDINTLEDMKGKRLAATGPNGFAGHDLALGELAQRGQDPDHFFSSEIYTHYDMPAVLTKLRNNQADIGIIRNCLLENLKKQGDNVDDIKPL
;
A
#
# COMPACT_ATOMS: atom_id res chain seq x y z
N MET A 1 -9.56 17.54 -10.47
CA MET A 1 -8.95 16.66 -9.42
C MET A 1 -8.31 15.46 -10.08
N LEU A 2 -7.10 15.13 -9.70
CA LEU A 2 -6.44 13.89 -10.08
C LEU A 2 -6.52 12.87 -8.95
N VAL A 3 -6.75 11.62 -9.28
CA VAL A 3 -6.85 10.51 -8.33
C VAL A 3 -5.84 9.44 -8.69
N SER A 4 -4.93 9.15 -7.76
CA SER A 4 -3.99 8.05 -7.92
C SER A 4 -4.70 6.71 -7.78
N PRO A 5 -4.46 5.72 -8.66
CA PRO A 5 -4.99 4.38 -8.52
C PRO A 5 -4.51 3.69 -7.23
N LEU A 6 -3.42 4.19 -6.62
CA LEU A 6 -2.90 3.69 -5.35
C LEU A 6 -3.70 4.16 -4.12
N ALA A 7 -4.65 5.10 -4.31
CA ALA A 7 -5.53 5.57 -3.25
C ALA A 7 -6.70 4.62 -2.95
N ARG A 8 -6.78 3.47 -3.61
CA ARG A 8 -7.86 2.49 -3.38
C ARG A 8 -7.62 1.71 -2.11
N PRO A 9 -8.54 1.75 -1.14
CA PRO A 9 -8.48 0.86 0.02
C PRO A 9 -8.76 -0.58 -0.41
N ASN A 10 -7.99 -1.50 0.13
CA ASN A 10 -8.11 -2.91 -0.19
C ASN A 10 -9.45 -3.50 0.29
N GLY A 11 -10.20 -4.14 -0.60
CA GLY A 11 -11.35 -4.97 -0.28
C GLY A 11 -12.57 -4.25 0.29
N GLN A 12 -12.57 -2.92 0.36
CA GLN A 12 -13.74 -2.12 0.70
C GLN A 12 -14.40 -1.61 -0.57
N GLU A 13 -15.70 -1.28 -0.47
CA GLU A 13 -16.39 -0.54 -1.53
C GLU A 13 -15.52 0.63 -1.99
N ASP A 14 -15.44 0.84 -3.27
CA ASP A 14 -14.64 1.90 -3.84
C ASP A 14 -15.09 3.26 -3.28
N ILE A 15 -14.34 3.79 -2.32
CA ILE A 15 -14.64 5.09 -1.69
C ILE A 15 -14.47 6.26 -2.65
N ILE A 16 -13.83 6.03 -3.79
CA ILE A 16 -13.62 7.05 -4.80
C ILE A 16 -14.94 7.64 -5.27
N PRO A 17 -15.97 6.86 -5.67
CA PRO A 17 -17.28 7.41 -6.04
C PRO A 17 -17.96 8.21 -4.92
N GLN A 18 -17.82 7.80 -3.67
CA GLN A 18 -18.39 8.51 -2.52
C GLN A 18 -17.68 9.84 -2.28
N THR A 19 -16.35 9.83 -2.30
CA THR A 19 -15.52 11.04 -2.21
C THR A 19 -15.85 12.01 -3.35
N PHE A 20 -16.05 11.49 -4.57
CA PHE A 20 -16.45 12.29 -5.72
C PHE A 20 -17.78 12.98 -5.53
N ARG A 21 -18.79 12.26 -5.04
CA ARG A 21 -20.11 12.85 -4.79
C ARG A 21 -20.02 13.96 -3.75
N ALA A 22 -19.33 13.70 -2.63
CA ALA A 22 -19.12 14.71 -1.59
C ALA A 22 -18.40 15.97 -2.12
N LEU A 23 -17.39 15.81 -2.96
CA LEU A 23 -16.68 16.94 -3.57
C LEU A 23 -17.56 17.66 -4.62
N GLN A 24 -18.36 16.94 -5.39
CA GLN A 24 -19.34 17.55 -6.31
C GLN A 24 -20.42 18.34 -5.58
N GLU A 25 -20.84 17.89 -4.39
CA GLU A 25 -21.78 18.64 -3.54
C GLU A 25 -21.16 19.96 -3.07
N VAL A 26 -19.88 19.95 -2.71
CA VAL A 26 -19.16 21.15 -2.22
C VAL A 26 -18.84 22.14 -3.35
N PHE A 27 -18.34 21.66 -4.48
CA PHE A 27 -17.86 22.53 -5.56
C PHE A 27 -18.90 22.77 -6.66
N GLY A 28 -20.01 22.03 -6.65
CA GLY A 28 -21.01 22.00 -7.70
C GLY A 28 -20.66 21.01 -8.82
N PRO A 29 -21.66 20.31 -9.39
CA PRO A 29 -21.45 19.21 -10.33
C PRO A 29 -20.77 19.62 -11.64
N ASN A 30 -20.92 20.88 -12.06
CA ASN A 30 -20.33 21.39 -13.30
C ASN A 30 -18.92 21.97 -13.11
N ASN A 31 -18.48 22.16 -11.86
CA ASN A 31 -17.20 22.79 -11.52
C ASN A 31 -16.16 21.77 -11.09
N PHE A 32 -16.51 20.49 -11.08
CA PHE A 32 -15.64 19.43 -10.59
C PHE A 32 -15.48 18.32 -11.63
N ARG A 33 -14.26 18.15 -12.10
CA ARG A 33 -13.86 17.04 -12.97
C ARG A 33 -12.77 16.23 -12.29
N ALA A 34 -12.94 14.94 -12.24
CA ALA A 34 -11.91 14.03 -11.76
C ALA A 34 -11.31 13.20 -12.89
N VAL A 35 -10.03 12.97 -12.80
CA VAL A 35 -9.27 12.17 -13.75
C VAL A 35 -8.37 11.21 -12.97
N LEU A 36 -8.41 9.94 -13.33
CA LEU A 36 -7.39 8.99 -12.86
C LEU A 36 -6.08 9.32 -13.57
N PHE A 37 -5.00 9.38 -12.80
CA PHE A 37 -3.68 9.58 -13.37
C PHE A 37 -2.78 8.37 -13.09
N SER A 38 -1.80 8.16 -13.95
CA SER A 38 -0.89 7.02 -13.91
C SER A 38 0.08 7.03 -12.72
N GLY A 39 0.10 8.11 -11.96
CA GLY A 39 1.11 8.38 -10.93
C GLY A 39 2.35 9.09 -11.49
N ASN A 40 2.36 9.41 -12.79
CA ASN A 40 3.43 10.21 -13.37
C ASN A 40 3.31 11.68 -12.89
N PRO A 41 4.38 12.24 -12.29
CA PRO A 41 4.39 13.63 -11.84
C PRO A 41 4.06 14.66 -12.92
N GLU A 42 4.29 14.34 -14.19
CA GLU A 42 4.00 15.25 -15.30
C GLU A 42 2.50 15.42 -15.56
N ASP A 43 1.68 14.45 -15.16
CA ASP A 43 0.22 14.48 -15.36
C ASP A 43 -0.48 15.50 -14.43
N ILE A 44 0.26 16.11 -13.47
CA ILE A 44 -0.31 16.98 -12.42
C ILE A 44 -0.35 18.46 -12.84
N LYS A 45 0.23 18.83 -13.96
CA LYS A 45 0.47 20.25 -14.34
C LYS A 45 -0.77 21.13 -14.27
N ASP A 46 -1.95 20.59 -14.55
CA ASP A 46 -3.20 21.33 -14.62
C ASP A 46 -4.22 20.90 -13.54
N ALA A 47 -3.76 20.31 -12.45
CA ALA A 47 -4.63 19.86 -11.39
C ALA A 47 -4.68 20.85 -10.23
N ASP A 48 -5.89 21.26 -9.83
CA ASP A 48 -6.12 22.08 -8.63
C ASP A 48 -6.04 21.25 -7.35
N LEU A 49 -6.39 19.96 -7.43
CA LEU A 49 -6.42 19.03 -6.29
C LEU A 49 -5.92 17.65 -6.72
N VAL A 50 -5.07 17.05 -5.89
CA VAL A 50 -4.58 15.69 -6.06
C VAL A 50 -4.98 14.85 -4.85
N LEU A 51 -5.68 13.74 -5.09
CA LEU A 51 -5.93 12.70 -4.09
C LEU A 51 -4.98 11.54 -4.35
N GLY A 52 -4.09 11.27 -3.45
CA GLY A 52 -3.06 10.25 -3.62
C GLY A 52 -2.64 9.60 -2.31
N SER A 53 -1.81 8.57 -2.41
CA SER A 53 -1.16 7.98 -1.25
C SER A 53 -0.03 8.89 -0.73
N THR A 54 0.40 8.67 0.51
CA THR A 54 1.60 9.31 1.08
C THR A 54 2.82 9.11 0.16
N GLY A 55 3.01 7.92 -0.40
CA GLY A 55 4.09 7.65 -1.35
C GLY A 55 3.99 8.50 -2.63
N THR A 56 2.78 8.76 -3.13
CA THR A 56 2.57 9.67 -4.26
C THR A 56 3.02 11.08 -3.91
N TYR A 57 2.63 11.59 -2.75
CA TYR A 57 3.03 12.92 -2.26
C TYR A 57 4.54 13.05 -2.12
N LEU A 58 5.19 12.08 -1.46
CA LEU A 58 6.63 12.09 -1.20
C LEU A 58 7.48 12.04 -2.49
N ARG A 59 6.98 11.43 -3.56
CA ARG A 59 7.67 11.40 -4.85
C ARG A 59 7.53 12.68 -5.68
N MET A 60 6.78 13.67 -5.18
CA MET A 60 6.48 14.91 -5.89
C MET A 60 6.93 16.18 -5.15
N PRO A 61 8.13 16.20 -4.50
CA PRO A 61 8.52 17.28 -3.59
C PRO A 61 8.63 18.65 -4.30
N ASN A 62 8.85 18.66 -5.62
CA ASN A 62 9.12 19.89 -6.38
C ASN A 62 7.94 20.35 -7.24
N LYS A 63 6.74 19.80 -7.05
CA LYS A 63 5.57 20.15 -7.88
C LYS A 63 4.64 21.19 -7.21
N GLY A 64 5.09 21.82 -6.13
CA GLY A 64 4.32 22.87 -5.43
C GLY A 64 3.08 22.34 -4.70
N LEU A 65 2.98 21.02 -4.53
CA LEU A 65 1.89 20.41 -3.77
C LEU A 65 1.99 20.79 -2.29
N ARG A 66 0.83 21.03 -1.69
CA ARG A 66 0.66 21.25 -0.25
C ARG A 66 -0.40 20.28 0.25
N ASP A 67 -0.12 19.62 1.35
CA ASP A 67 -1.09 18.80 2.06
C ASP A 67 -2.22 19.69 2.61
N LEU A 68 -3.45 19.31 2.30
CA LEU A 68 -4.66 19.96 2.80
C LEU A 68 -5.27 19.16 3.93
N ALA A 69 -5.31 17.84 3.77
CA ALA A 69 -5.90 16.93 4.73
C ALA A 69 -5.36 15.50 4.49
N THR A 70 -5.33 14.72 5.56
CA THR A 70 -5.03 13.30 5.53
C THR A 70 -6.24 12.53 6.06
N VAL A 71 -6.55 11.40 5.43
CA VAL A 71 -7.60 10.51 5.92
C VAL A 71 -7.18 9.94 7.27
N ALA A 72 -7.97 10.21 8.29
CA ALA A 72 -7.78 9.60 9.60
C ALA A 72 -8.18 8.11 9.54
N SER A 73 -7.46 7.28 10.27
CA SER A 73 -7.80 5.87 10.41
C SER A 73 -8.50 5.64 11.75
N ASP A 74 -9.67 5.01 11.71
CA ASP A 74 -10.36 4.57 12.93
C ASP A 74 -9.63 3.41 13.64
N LEU A 75 -8.66 2.80 12.95
CA LEU A 75 -7.93 1.63 13.44
C LEU A 75 -6.79 2.02 14.40
N HIS A 76 -6.33 3.25 14.37
CA HIS A 76 -5.27 3.73 15.25
C HIS A 76 -5.45 5.21 15.59
N PRO A 77 -5.50 5.58 16.89
CA PRO A 77 -5.71 6.98 17.31
C PRO A 77 -4.53 7.90 16.98
N ASP A 78 -3.32 7.34 16.86
CA ASP A 78 -2.13 8.09 16.44
C ASP A 78 -1.98 8.01 14.92
N PRO A 79 -2.14 9.12 14.18
CA PRO A 79 -2.04 9.14 12.73
C PRO A 79 -0.66 8.70 12.21
N ASN A 80 0.40 8.87 13.01
CA ASN A 80 1.75 8.42 12.63
C ASN A 80 1.92 6.90 12.67
N LYS A 81 0.97 6.19 13.27
CA LYS A 81 0.94 4.73 13.35
C LYS A 81 -0.21 4.11 12.58
N ALA A 82 -1.01 4.94 11.90
CA ALA A 82 -2.19 4.50 11.17
C ALA A 82 -1.85 3.70 9.92
N GLU A 83 -0.71 3.94 9.30
CA GLU A 83 -0.26 3.22 8.11
C GLU A 83 1.14 2.64 8.35
N GLY A 84 1.28 1.34 8.09
CA GLY A 84 2.53 0.62 8.25
C GLY A 84 2.59 -0.58 7.31
N SER A 85 3.79 -1.12 7.14
CA SER A 85 4.05 -2.38 6.46
C SER A 85 4.21 -3.51 7.46
N LEU A 86 3.87 -4.71 7.02
CA LEU A 86 4.04 -5.93 7.77
C LEU A 86 4.64 -6.99 6.85
N PHE A 87 5.75 -7.57 7.26
CA PHE A 87 6.24 -8.80 6.62
C PHE A 87 5.42 -9.99 7.10
N VAL A 88 5.05 -10.85 6.18
CA VAL A 88 4.27 -12.05 6.46
C VAL A 88 4.82 -13.26 5.73
N THR A 89 4.57 -14.43 6.28
CA THR A 89 4.86 -15.71 5.64
C THR A 89 3.79 -16.73 6.02
N LEU A 90 3.81 -17.93 5.41
CA LEU A 90 2.96 -19.02 5.84
C LEU A 90 3.40 -19.56 7.21
N LYS A 91 2.47 -19.93 8.08
CA LYS A 91 2.78 -20.59 9.38
C LYS A 91 3.55 -21.90 9.22
N SER A 92 3.39 -22.58 8.09
CA SER A 92 4.13 -23.80 7.78
C SER A 92 5.62 -23.58 7.52
N ARG A 93 6.05 -22.32 7.31
CA ARG A 93 7.46 -21.95 7.12
C ARG A 93 8.13 -21.79 8.48
N ASN A 94 8.59 -22.93 9.03
CA ASN A 94 9.32 -22.96 10.31
C ASN A 94 10.76 -22.42 10.19
N ASP A 95 11.24 -22.27 8.96
CA ASP A 95 12.56 -21.75 8.61
C ASP A 95 12.62 -20.22 8.51
N ILE A 96 11.49 -19.52 8.68
CA ILE A 96 11.42 -18.06 8.56
C ILE A 96 10.74 -17.48 9.79
N ASN A 97 11.52 -16.89 10.69
CA ASN A 97 11.04 -16.35 11.96
C ASN A 97 11.65 -14.98 12.30
N THR A 98 12.74 -14.62 11.66
CA THR A 98 13.49 -13.37 11.88
C THR A 98 13.73 -12.63 10.58
N LEU A 99 14.21 -11.40 10.68
CA LEU A 99 14.63 -10.60 9.52
C LEU A 99 15.74 -11.32 8.72
N GLU A 100 16.69 -11.91 9.42
CA GLU A 100 17.83 -12.60 8.84
C GLU A 100 17.39 -13.81 8.01
N ASP A 101 16.37 -14.51 8.45
CA ASP A 101 15.80 -15.67 7.72
C ASP A 101 15.14 -15.28 6.40
N MET A 102 14.76 -14.01 6.25
CA MET A 102 14.13 -13.51 5.01
C MET A 102 15.15 -13.26 3.89
N LYS A 103 16.44 -13.10 4.25
CA LYS A 103 17.49 -12.80 3.27
C LYS A 103 17.60 -13.90 2.21
N GLY A 104 17.63 -13.48 0.94
CA GLY A 104 17.70 -14.39 -0.21
C GLY A 104 16.39 -15.13 -0.50
N LYS A 105 15.30 -14.88 0.21
CA LYS A 105 13.97 -15.45 -0.08
C LYS A 105 13.30 -14.70 -1.23
N ARG A 106 12.22 -15.29 -1.77
CA ARG A 106 11.39 -14.68 -2.81
C ARG A 106 10.35 -13.79 -2.16
N LEU A 107 10.20 -12.55 -2.63
CA LEU A 107 9.27 -11.56 -2.13
C LEU A 107 8.01 -11.46 -3.00
N ALA A 108 6.84 -11.34 -2.39
CA ALA A 108 5.63 -10.83 -3.01
C ALA A 108 5.28 -9.47 -2.41
N ALA A 109 5.06 -8.49 -3.26
CA ALA A 109 4.69 -7.13 -2.87
C ALA A 109 3.60 -6.58 -3.79
N THR A 110 3.01 -5.44 -3.43
CA THR A 110 1.92 -4.87 -4.22
C THR A 110 2.41 -4.26 -5.53
N GLY A 111 3.58 -3.65 -5.52
CA GLY A 111 4.20 -3.02 -6.67
C GLY A 111 5.37 -2.15 -6.25
N PRO A 112 6.27 -1.78 -7.18
CA PRO A 112 7.52 -1.07 -6.88
C PRO A 112 7.30 0.36 -6.34
N ASN A 113 6.08 0.84 -6.38
CA ASN A 113 5.65 2.15 -5.84
C ASN A 113 4.56 2.01 -4.78
N GLY A 114 4.36 0.82 -4.25
CA GLY A 114 3.36 0.54 -3.21
C GLY A 114 3.85 0.99 -1.84
N PHE A 115 3.41 2.16 -1.35
CA PHE A 115 3.95 2.74 -0.13
C PHE A 115 3.94 1.75 1.05
N ALA A 116 2.76 1.32 1.53
CA ALA A 116 2.67 0.36 2.63
C ALA A 116 2.87 -1.10 2.21
N GLY A 117 2.73 -1.41 0.93
CA GLY A 117 2.90 -2.77 0.40
C GLY A 117 4.28 -3.04 -0.21
N HIS A 118 5.24 -2.11 -0.03
CA HIS A 118 6.61 -2.24 -0.53
C HIS A 118 7.57 -1.24 0.14
N ASP A 119 7.45 0.07 -0.13
CA ASP A 119 8.47 1.07 0.17
C ASP A 119 8.80 1.20 1.67
N LEU A 120 7.77 1.20 2.53
CA LEU A 120 7.98 1.31 3.97
C LEU A 120 8.79 0.14 4.53
N ALA A 121 8.49 -1.08 4.07
CA ALA A 121 9.19 -2.28 4.50
C ALA A 121 10.66 -2.29 4.04
N LEU A 122 10.91 -1.90 2.79
CA LEU A 122 12.27 -1.78 2.27
C LEU A 122 13.05 -0.64 2.94
N GLY A 123 12.37 0.46 3.27
CA GLY A 123 12.95 1.55 4.06
C GLY A 123 13.41 1.09 5.45
N GLU A 124 12.64 0.23 6.11
CA GLU A 124 13.01 -0.36 7.40
C GLU A 124 14.24 -1.28 7.26
N LEU A 125 14.33 -2.09 6.18
CA LEU A 125 15.53 -2.88 5.90
C LEU A 125 16.77 -1.99 5.76
N ALA A 126 16.65 -0.89 5.00
CA ALA A 126 17.74 0.07 4.83
C ALA A 126 18.19 0.71 6.15
N GLN A 127 17.24 1.11 7.01
CA GLN A 127 17.53 1.65 8.34
C GLN A 127 18.27 0.66 9.25
N ARG A 128 18.04 -0.63 9.05
CA ARG A 128 18.74 -1.73 9.76
C ARG A 128 20.06 -2.12 9.10
N GLY A 129 20.52 -1.34 8.10
CA GLY A 129 21.81 -1.57 7.43
C GLY A 129 21.79 -2.71 6.42
N GLN A 130 20.60 -3.16 6.01
CA GLN A 130 20.46 -4.11 4.91
C GLN A 130 20.41 -3.36 3.58
N ASP A 131 20.87 -3.99 2.51
CA ASP A 131 20.72 -3.47 1.14
C ASP A 131 19.39 -3.97 0.57
N PRO A 132 18.35 -3.11 0.43
CA PRO A 132 17.05 -3.54 -0.03
C PRO A 132 17.06 -4.11 -1.44
N ASP A 133 17.91 -3.59 -2.32
CA ASP A 133 17.98 -3.98 -3.73
C ASP A 133 18.52 -5.41 -3.93
N HIS A 134 19.27 -5.92 -2.93
CA HIS A 134 19.88 -7.25 -2.96
C HIS A 134 19.46 -8.15 -1.80
N PHE A 135 18.46 -7.71 -1.00
CA PHE A 135 18.03 -8.47 0.16
C PHE A 135 17.23 -9.72 -0.22
N PHE A 136 16.34 -9.59 -1.19
CA PHE A 136 15.53 -10.69 -1.70
C PHE A 136 16.13 -11.27 -2.99
N SER A 137 15.92 -12.57 -3.23
CA SER A 137 16.41 -13.23 -4.45
C SER A 137 15.59 -12.87 -5.69
N SER A 138 14.32 -12.55 -5.51
CA SER A 138 13.41 -12.09 -6.56
C SER A 138 12.19 -11.41 -5.95
N GLU A 139 11.54 -10.58 -6.74
CA GLU A 139 10.31 -9.91 -6.38
C GLU A 139 9.21 -10.21 -7.41
N ILE A 140 8.00 -10.45 -6.93
CA ILE A 140 6.79 -10.58 -7.74
C ILE A 140 5.75 -9.57 -7.27
N TYR A 141 5.14 -8.87 -8.22
CA TYR A 141 4.18 -7.82 -7.93
C TYR A 141 2.74 -8.24 -8.23
N THR A 142 1.80 -7.75 -7.43
CA THR A 142 0.37 -8.07 -7.53
C THR A 142 -0.46 -6.96 -8.17
N HIS A 143 0.19 -6.01 -8.85
CA HIS A 143 -0.48 -4.86 -9.49
C HIS A 143 -1.39 -4.08 -8.52
N TYR A 144 -0.86 -3.84 -7.32
CA TYR A 144 -1.52 -3.14 -6.21
C TYR A 144 -2.73 -3.86 -5.59
N ASP A 145 -2.92 -5.14 -5.91
CA ASP A 145 -3.87 -6.01 -5.21
C ASP A 145 -3.17 -6.60 -3.96
N MET A 146 -3.47 -6.04 -2.79
CA MET A 146 -2.83 -6.42 -1.55
C MET A 146 -3.23 -7.83 -1.07
N PRO A 147 -4.53 -8.25 -1.10
CA PRO A 147 -4.91 -9.62 -0.80
C PRO A 147 -4.23 -10.66 -1.68
N ALA A 148 -3.94 -10.34 -2.94
CA ALA A 148 -3.26 -11.25 -3.86
C ALA A 148 -1.82 -11.60 -3.41
N VAL A 149 -1.20 -10.79 -2.54
CA VAL A 149 0.10 -11.12 -1.92
C VAL A 149 -0.01 -12.44 -1.13
N LEU A 150 -1.09 -12.63 -0.37
CA LEU A 150 -1.33 -13.87 0.39
C LEU A 150 -1.54 -15.07 -0.54
N THR A 151 -2.19 -14.83 -1.69
CA THR A 151 -2.36 -15.86 -2.73
C THR A 151 -0.99 -16.30 -3.31
N LYS A 152 -0.04 -15.36 -3.48
CA LYS A 152 1.32 -15.70 -3.95
C LYS A 152 2.05 -16.61 -2.96
N LEU A 153 1.90 -16.35 -1.65
CA LEU A 153 2.46 -17.22 -0.61
C LEU A 153 1.83 -18.62 -0.65
N ARG A 154 0.50 -18.71 -0.68
CA ARG A 154 -0.25 -19.98 -0.70
C ARG A 154 0.08 -20.83 -1.91
N ASN A 155 0.31 -20.19 -3.06
CA ASN A 155 0.68 -20.86 -4.31
C ASN A 155 2.19 -21.15 -4.43
N ASN A 156 2.96 -20.95 -3.36
CA ASN A 156 4.42 -21.14 -3.34
C ASN A 156 5.15 -20.35 -4.45
N GLN A 157 4.61 -19.18 -4.82
CA GLN A 157 5.24 -18.26 -5.78
C GLN A 157 6.16 -17.27 -5.09
N ALA A 158 5.99 -17.08 -3.78
CA ALA A 158 6.85 -16.28 -2.91
C ALA A 158 6.97 -16.95 -1.54
N ASP A 159 7.98 -16.56 -0.78
CA ASP A 159 8.27 -17.05 0.56
C ASP A 159 7.87 -16.01 1.62
N ILE A 160 8.04 -14.73 1.29
CA ILE A 160 7.73 -13.56 2.10
C ILE A 160 6.72 -12.70 1.34
N GLY A 161 5.78 -12.13 2.08
CA GLY A 161 4.87 -11.10 1.58
C GLY A 161 5.04 -9.79 2.33
N ILE A 162 4.84 -8.66 1.65
CA ILE A 162 4.66 -7.36 2.29
C ILE A 162 3.20 -6.97 2.14
N ILE A 163 2.55 -6.71 3.27
CA ILE A 163 1.18 -6.24 3.32
C ILE A 163 1.07 -4.99 4.20
N ARG A 164 -0.02 -4.26 4.06
CA ARG A 164 -0.37 -3.18 4.98
C ARG A 164 -0.75 -3.77 6.34
N ASN A 165 -0.40 -3.07 7.42
CA ASN A 165 -0.92 -3.38 8.75
C ASN A 165 -2.47 -3.43 8.74
N CYS A 166 -3.06 -4.19 9.64
CA CYS A 166 -4.52 -4.42 9.76
C CYS A 166 -5.18 -5.15 8.58
N LEU A 167 -4.45 -5.56 7.52
CA LEU A 167 -5.06 -6.32 6.41
C LEU A 167 -5.62 -7.66 6.89
N LEU A 168 -4.85 -8.40 7.69
CA LEU A 168 -5.26 -9.73 8.16
C LEU A 168 -6.52 -9.64 9.03
N GLU A 169 -6.58 -8.64 9.90
CA GLU A 169 -7.74 -8.39 10.76
C GLU A 169 -8.98 -8.02 9.93
N ASN A 170 -8.81 -7.21 8.89
CA ASN A 170 -9.90 -6.82 8.01
C ASN A 170 -10.42 -8.00 7.20
N LEU A 171 -9.54 -8.81 6.62
CA LEU A 171 -9.92 -10.03 5.89
C LEU A 171 -10.65 -11.00 6.80
N LYS A 172 -10.18 -11.20 8.04
CA LYS A 172 -10.84 -12.05 9.02
C LYS A 172 -12.23 -11.53 9.40
N LYS A 173 -12.42 -10.22 9.52
CA LYS A 173 -13.75 -9.61 9.74
C LYS A 173 -14.71 -9.84 8.56
N GLN A 174 -14.17 -9.94 7.34
CA GLN A 174 -14.93 -10.24 6.12
C GLN A 174 -15.25 -11.73 5.96
N GLY A 175 -14.73 -12.58 6.84
CA GLY A 175 -14.95 -14.03 6.81
C GLY A 175 -13.86 -14.81 6.06
N ASP A 176 -12.80 -14.14 5.61
CA ASP A 176 -11.69 -14.80 4.97
C ASP A 176 -10.82 -15.55 5.99
N ASN A 177 -10.36 -16.73 5.59
CA ASN A 177 -9.42 -17.49 6.41
C ASN A 177 -8.00 -16.98 6.16
N VAL A 178 -7.39 -16.43 7.19
CA VAL A 178 -5.99 -15.97 7.21
C VAL A 178 -5.17 -16.63 8.33
N ASP A 179 -5.72 -17.69 8.96
CA ASP A 179 -5.07 -18.37 10.07
C ASP A 179 -3.82 -19.15 9.67
N ASP A 180 -3.58 -19.34 8.38
CA ASP A 180 -2.36 -19.92 7.79
C ASP A 180 -1.20 -18.92 7.64
N ILE A 181 -1.46 -17.64 7.85
CA ILE A 181 -0.47 -16.56 7.73
C ILE A 181 0.08 -16.20 9.11
N LYS A 182 1.39 -15.97 9.20
CA LYS A 182 2.03 -15.39 10.38
C LYS A 182 2.75 -14.10 10.04
N PRO A 183 2.64 -13.06 10.87
CA PRO A 183 3.53 -11.89 10.83
C PRO A 183 4.94 -12.27 11.30
N LEU A 184 5.92 -11.49 10.82
CA LEU A 184 7.34 -11.61 11.14
C LEU A 184 7.82 -10.37 11.89
#